data_ad82a38fc243852ac14ffd9e35327105
#
_entry.id   ad82a38fc243852ac14ffd9e35327105
#
_cell.length_a   1.000
_cell.length_b   1.000
_cell.length_c   1.000
_cell.angle_alpha   90.00
_cell.angle_beta   90.00
_cell.angle_gamma   90.00
#
_symmetry.space_group_name_H-M   'P 1'
#
loop_
_entity.id
_entity.type
_entity.pdbx_description
1 polymer ?
#
loop_
_entity_poly.entity_id
_entity_poly.type
_entity_poly.pdbx_seq_one_letter_code
_entity_poly.pdbx_strand_id
1 'polypeptide(L)'
;MTTETAPATSEKMLTARDLRRMYWRSTFLLGSFNFERMQAMGFCYTLMPAIRKFYRDDKSAQAAALKRHLEFYNTHPWVSSVVFGVTAAMEEQKAKGEDISEETITSVKVGLMGPLAGVGDPIFWGTARPVLAALGASLALNGSIVGPLLFFVGINILRVLTRWYGLKFGYERGTEMVTEVGGGQLKKITQMAAIMGLFVMGALVSQWTKIYFPLVVSKVENRETHIVTTTTLQDVLNQLLPGLAALGLTFLCMWLLNKKVNALWIILGMFVIGILGRWAHVLGVPGA
;
A
#
# COMPACT_ATOMS: atom_id res chain seq x y z
N MET A 1 0.18 -36.06 -38.95
CA MET A 1 0.34 -36.15 -37.46
C MET A 1 1.42 -35.17 -37.10
N THR A 2 1.06 -33.94 -36.85
CA THR A 2 1.96 -32.90 -36.35
C THR A 2 1.92 -33.01 -34.82
N THR A 3 3.01 -33.51 -34.25
CA THR A 3 3.26 -33.54 -32.82
C THR A 3 3.38 -32.06 -32.33
N GLU A 4 2.32 -31.59 -31.69
CA GLU A 4 2.28 -30.34 -30.93
C GLU A 4 3.22 -30.52 -29.73
N THR A 5 4.46 -30.04 -29.88
CA THR A 5 5.39 -29.96 -28.74
C THR A 5 4.84 -28.97 -27.75
N ALA A 6 4.38 -29.46 -26.59
CA ALA A 6 4.05 -28.66 -25.45
C ALA A 6 5.19 -27.68 -25.14
N PRO A 7 4.91 -26.40 -24.84
CA PRO A 7 5.95 -25.43 -24.53
C PRO A 7 6.76 -25.93 -23.34
N ALA A 8 8.08 -26.07 -23.55
CA ALA A 8 9.01 -26.43 -22.51
C ALA A 8 8.86 -25.44 -21.35
N THR A 9 8.39 -25.92 -20.21
CA THR A 9 8.37 -25.14 -18.96
C THR A 9 9.83 -24.80 -18.63
N SER A 10 10.22 -23.57 -18.95
CA SER A 10 11.57 -23.07 -18.70
C SER A 10 11.90 -23.28 -17.22
N GLU A 11 12.87 -24.15 -16.95
CA GLU A 11 13.27 -24.53 -15.59
C GLU A 11 13.68 -23.28 -14.81
N LYS A 12 13.06 -23.07 -13.64
CA LYS A 12 13.30 -21.88 -12.79
C LYS A 12 14.73 -21.91 -12.25
N MET A 13 15.45 -20.80 -12.40
CA MET A 13 16.82 -20.70 -11.91
C MET A 13 16.90 -20.53 -10.40
N LEU A 14 15.92 -19.83 -9.77
CA LEU A 14 15.94 -19.62 -8.32
C LEU A 14 15.40 -20.83 -7.57
N THR A 15 16.17 -21.29 -6.61
CA THR A 15 15.77 -22.33 -5.67
C THR A 15 15.01 -21.72 -4.47
N ALA A 16 14.33 -22.58 -3.70
CA ALA A 16 13.70 -22.17 -2.44
C ALA A 16 14.71 -21.56 -1.44
N ARG A 17 15.99 -21.95 -1.52
CA ARG A 17 17.07 -21.36 -0.71
C ARG A 17 17.37 -19.92 -1.14
N ASP A 18 17.35 -19.64 -2.42
CA ASP A 18 17.59 -18.30 -2.98
C ASP A 18 16.44 -17.36 -2.60
N LEU A 19 15.19 -17.82 -2.74
CA LEU A 19 14.01 -17.05 -2.30
C LEU A 19 14.04 -16.79 -0.79
N ARG A 20 14.45 -17.74 0.05
CA ARG A 20 14.63 -17.49 1.48
C ARG A 20 15.72 -16.45 1.77
N ARG A 21 16.82 -16.44 1.02
CA ARG A 21 17.85 -15.40 1.15
C ARG A 21 17.32 -14.01 0.76
N MET A 22 16.55 -13.92 -0.31
CA MET A 22 15.88 -12.67 -0.71
C MET A 22 14.88 -12.22 0.36
N TYR A 23 14.07 -13.14 0.87
CA TYR A 23 13.12 -12.86 1.97
C TYR A 23 13.80 -12.26 3.20
N TRP A 24 14.89 -12.84 3.68
CA TRP A 24 15.61 -12.31 4.84
C TRP A 24 16.24 -10.95 4.55
N ARG A 25 16.82 -10.78 3.37
CA ARG A 25 17.38 -9.49 2.95
C ARG A 25 16.33 -8.39 2.82
N SER A 26 15.12 -8.72 2.37
CA SER A 26 14.03 -7.75 2.29
C SER A 26 13.60 -7.18 3.65
N THR A 27 14.06 -7.77 4.77
CA THR A 27 13.89 -7.19 6.12
C THR A 27 14.61 -5.85 6.25
N PHE A 28 15.69 -5.67 5.51
CA PHE A 28 16.51 -4.47 5.49
C PHE A 28 16.11 -3.48 4.39
N LEU A 29 14.90 -3.61 3.81
CA LEU A 29 14.41 -2.71 2.75
C LEU A 29 14.54 -1.22 3.13
N LEU A 30 14.24 -0.90 4.39
CA LEU A 30 14.30 0.47 4.92
C LEU A 30 15.63 0.81 5.59
N GLY A 31 16.61 -0.11 5.61
CA GLY A 31 17.88 0.07 6.32
C GLY A 31 18.75 1.21 5.80
N SER A 32 18.55 1.62 4.55
CA SER A 32 19.25 2.74 3.90
C SER A 32 18.27 3.73 3.28
N PHE A 33 17.10 3.89 3.92
CA PHE A 33 16.07 4.81 3.47
C PHE A 33 16.60 6.24 3.45
N ASN A 34 16.42 6.93 2.31
CA ASN A 34 16.87 8.31 2.13
C ASN A 34 15.87 9.08 1.28
N PHE A 35 15.95 10.40 1.32
CA PHE A 35 14.99 11.28 0.66
C PHE A 35 15.10 11.25 -0.88
N GLU A 36 16.29 10.99 -1.42
CA GLU A 36 16.55 11.03 -2.87
C GLU A 36 15.99 9.81 -3.60
N ARG A 37 16.23 8.60 -3.04
CA ARG A 37 15.94 7.32 -3.72
C ARG A 37 15.04 6.39 -2.92
N MET A 38 14.60 6.81 -1.75
CA MET A 38 13.71 6.11 -0.83
C MET A 38 14.21 4.70 -0.47
N GLN A 39 13.60 3.67 -1.00
CA GLN A 39 13.85 2.24 -0.70
C GLN A 39 14.83 1.58 -1.71
N ALA A 40 15.37 2.31 -2.68
CA ALA A 40 16.11 1.75 -3.82
C ALA A 40 17.29 0.85 -3.41
N MET A 41 18.10 1.28 -2.43
CA MET A 41 19.24 0.50 -1.96
C MET A 41 18.79 -0.84 -1.34
N GLY A 42 17.75 -0.80 -0.49
CA GLY A 42 17.18 -2.00 0.10
C GLY A 42 16.53 -2.93 -0.93
N PHE A 43 15.94 -2.37 -2.00
CA PHE A 43 15.44 -3.12 -3.14
C PHE A 43 16.57 -3.86 -3.85
N CYS A 44 17.62 -3.16 -4.23
CA CYS A 44 18.81 -3.73 -4.88
C CYS A 44 19.46 -4.81 -3.97
N TYR A 45 19.61 -4.52 -2.67
CA TYR A 45 20.17 -5.46 -1.70
C TYR A 45 19.34 -6.76 -1.61
N THR A 46 18.02 -6.65 -1.70
CA THR A 46 17.11 -7.80 -1.69
C THR A 46 17.29 -8.68 -2.93
N LEU A 47 17.43 -8.08 -4.11
CA LEU A 47 17.59 -8.80 -5.38
C LEU A 47 19.00 -9.35 -5.61
N MET A 48 20.00 -8.85 -4.89
CA MET A 48 21.41 -9.21 -5.12
C MET A 48 21.69 -10.73 -5.20
N PRO A 49 21.09 -11.62 -4.39
CA PRO A 49 21.30 -13.06 -4.51
C PRO A 49 20.85 -13.61 -5.87
N ALA A 50 19.71 -13.12 -6.37
CA ALA A 50 19.16 -13.51 -7.67
C ALA A 50 20.05 -13.00 -8.81
N ILE A 51 20.37 -11.72 -8.81
CA ILE A 51 21.21 -11.07 -9.84
C ILE A 51 22.58 -11.75 -9.93
N ARG A 52 23.23 -12.05 -8.78
CA ARG A 52 24.52 -12.76 -8.76
C ARG A 52 24.44 -14.17 -9.34
N LYS A 53 23.29 -14.80 -9.25
CA LYS A 53 23.06 -16.13 -9.79
C LYS A 53 22.79 -16.09 -11.30
N PHE A 54 21.95 -15.16 -11.74
CA PHE A 54 21.54 -15.00 -13.14
C PHE A 54 22.71 -14.58 -14.04
N TYR A 55 23.53 -13.65 -13.56
CA TYR A 55 24.65 -13.07 -14.31
C TYR A 55 26.01 -13.51 -13.72
N ARG A 56 26.12 -14.79 -13.37
CA ARG A 56 27.32 -15.34 -12.68
C ARG A 56 28.59 -15.11 -13.47
N ASP A 57 28.53 -15.34 -14.75
CA ASP A 57 29.68 -15.37 -15.64
C ASP A 57 29.86 -14.05 -16.41
N ASP A 58 28.90 -13.11 -16.30
CA ASP A 58 28.96 -11.77 -16.91
C ASP A 58 28.91 -10.67 -15.84
N LYS A 59 30.09 -10.17 -15.49
CA LYS A 59 30.24 -9.09 -14.51
C LYS A 59 29.69 -7.75 -14.99
N SER A 60 29.72 -7.51 -16.32
CA SER A 60 29.17 -6.29 -16.90
C SER A 60 27.65 -6.27 -16.81
N ALA A 61 26.99 -7.35 -17.23
CA ALA A 61 25.54 -7.50 -17.09
C ALA A 61 25.09 -7.48 -15.61
N GLN A 62 25.89 -8.09 -14.71
CA GLN A 62 25.62 -8.03 -13.28
C GLN A 62 25.64 -6.58 -12.74
N ALA A 63 26.66 -5.79 -13.14
CA ALA A 63 26.77 -4.39 -12.73
C ALA A 63 25.64 -3.54 -13.31
N ALA A 64 25.28 -3.75 -14.57
CA ALA A 64 24.15 -3.08 -15.22
C ALA A 64 22.82 -3.39 -14.50
N ALA A 65 22.57 -4.67 -14.16
CA ALA A 65 21.39 -5.09 -13.40
C ALA A 65 21.33 -4.42 -12.01
N LEU A 66 22.44 -4.39 -11.27
CA LEU A 66 22.49 -3.73 -9.98
C LEU A 66 22.23 -2.22 -10.11
N LYS A 67 22.79 -1.56 -11.13
CA LYS A 67 22.61 -0.13 -11.37
C LYS A 67 21.15 0.24 -11.63
N ARG A 68 20.42 -0.53 -12.47
CA ARG A 68 18.98 -0.27 -12.75
C ARG A 68 18.10 -0.43 -11.53
N HIS A 69 18.51 -1.23 -10.55
CA HIS A 69 17.74 -1.39 -9.31
C HIS A 69 18.08 -0.37 -8.21
N LEU A 70 19.03 0.51 -8.43
CA LEU A 70 19.31 1.67 -7.56
C LEU A 70 18.50 2.93 -7.93
N GLU A 71 17.65 2.87 -8.94
CA GLU A 71 16.70 3.93 -9.26
C GLU A 71 15.63 4.07 -8.19
N PHE A 72 14.99 5.25 -8.14
CA PHE A 72 13.94 5.56 -7.18
C PHE A 72 12.92 4.42 -7.06
N TYR A 73 12.64 4.04 -5.81
CA TYR A 73 11.63 3.03 -5.48
C TYR A 73 11.01 3.33 -4.13
N ASN A 74 9.68 3.36 -4.07
CA ASN A 74 8.95 3.54 -2.82
C ASN A 74 7.56 2.91 -2.89
N THR A 75 7.28 1.96 -2.00
CA THR A 75 5.95 1.36 -1.83
C THR A 75 5.82 0.80 -0.41
N HIS A 76 4.64 0.24 -0.07
CA HIS A 76 4.46 -0.38 1.24
C HIS A 76 5.45 -1.55 1.44
N PRO A 77 6.25 -1.55 2.54
CA PRO A 77 7.40 -2.46 2.70
C PRO A 77 7.07 -3.95 2.64
N TRP A 78 5.88 -4.36 3.08
CA TRP A 78 5.53 -5.78 3.10
C TRP A 78 5.06 -6.27 1.74
N VAL A 79 4.27 -5.45 1.04
CA VAL A 79 3.74 -5.76 -0.29
C VAL A 79 4.82 -5.61 -1.37
N SER A 80 5.90 -4.88 -1.10
CA SER A 80 7.11 -4.85 -1.95
C SER A 80 7.62 -6.24 -2.34
N SER A 81 7.33 -7.25 -1.51
CA SER A 81 7.73 -8.63 -1.77
C SER A 81 7.20 -9.17 -3.10
N VAL A 82 6.01 -8.75 -3.52
CA VAL A 82 5.46 -9.08 -4.85
C VAL A 82 6.34 -8.50 -5.95
N VAL A 83 6.75 -7.24 -5.81
CA VAL A 83 7.61 -6.56 -6.79
C VAL A 83 8.98 -7.22 -6.88
N PHE A 84 9.56 -7.63 -5.74
CA PHE A 84 10.82 -8.38 -5.74
C PHE A 84 10.70 -9.68 -6.55
N GLY A 85 9.59 -10.41 -6.35
CA GLY A 85 9.34 -11.64 -7.09
C GLY A 85 9.21 -11.42 -8.59
N VAL A 86 8.34 -10.49 -9.00
CA VAL A 86 8.12 -10.14 -10.40
C VAL A 86 9.42 -9.67 -11.07
N THR A 87 10.14 -8.75 -10.42
CA THR A 87 11.40 -8.22 -10.94
C THR A 87 12.47 -9.31 -11.05
N ALA A 88 12.56 -10.22 -10.08
CA ALA A 88 13.49 -11.36 -10.16
C ALA A 88 13.14 -12.30 -11.32
N ALA A 89 11.85 -12.54 -11.57
CA ALA A 89 11.40 -13.35 -12.70
C ALA A 89 11.77 -12.70 -14.05
N MET A 90 11.60 -11.39 -14.17
CA MET A 90 11.97 -10.65 -15.39
C MET A 90 13.49 -10.66 -15.63
N GLU A 91 14.28 -10.45 -14.58
CA GLU A 91 15.76 -10.55 -14.67
C GLU A 91 16.22 -11.96 -15.05
N GLU A 92 15.53 -13.00 -14.56
CA GLU A 92 15.79 -14.37 -14.93
C GLU A 92 15.55 -14.63 -16.43
N GLN A 93 14.41 -14.16 -16.95
CA GLN A 93 14.09 -14.33 -18.37
C GLN A 93 15.06 -13.56 -19.27
N LYS A 94 15.41 -12.32 -18.86
CA LYS A 94 16.45 -11.54 -19.56
C LYS A 94 17.79 -12.27 -19.56
N ALA A 95 18.20 -12.86 -18.46
CA ALA A 95 19.45 -13.62 -18.34
C ALA A 95 19.43 -14.93 -19.18
N LYS A 96 18.24 -15.48 -19.47
CA LYS A 96 18.03 -16.62 -20.35
C LYS A 96 18.06 -16.25 -21.84
N GLY A 97 18.17 -14.95 -22.17
CA GLY A 97 18.24 -14.46 -23.54
C GLY A 97 16.90 -14.01 -24.12
N GLU A 98 15.85 -13.93 -23.32
CA GLU A 98 14.58 -13.35 -23.78
C GLU A 98 14.77 -11.84 -24.06
N ASP A 99 14.07 -11.34 -25.10
CA ASP A 99 14.15 -9.94 -25.53
C ASP A 99 13.36 -9.02 -24.57
N ILE A 100 13.89 -8.84 -23.37
CA ILE A 100 13.33 -7.95 -22.36
C ILE A 100 14.24 -6.73 -22.21
N SER A 101 13.72 -5.57 -22.59
CA SER A 101 14.47 -4.32 -22.42
C SER A 101 14.62 -3.92 -20.93
N GLU A 102 15.63 -3.15 -20.62
CA GLU A 102 15.87 -2.63 -19.28
C GLU A 102 14.74 -1.70 -18.85
N GLU A 103 14.24 -0.92 -19.81
CA GLU A 103 13.11 -0.01 -19.62
C GLU A 103 11.83 -0.77 -19.25
N THR A 104 11.62 -1.97 -19.81
CA THR A 104 10.48 -2.82 -19.47
C THR A 104 10.54 -3.26 -18.01
N ILE A 105 11.70 -3.73 -17.54
CA ILE A 105 11.89 -4.12 -16.13
C ILE A 105 11.65 -2.94 -15.19
N THR A 106 12.22 -1.79 -15.52
CA THR A 106 12.04 -0.56 -14.73
C THR A 106 10.59 -0.09 -14.74
N SER A 107 9.94 -0.10 -15.90
CA SER A 107 8.53 0.33 -16.03
C SER A 107 7.58 -0.54 -15.23
N VAL A 108 7.78 -1.87 -15.19
CA VAL A 108 7.01 -2.80 -14.38
C VAL A 108 7.23 -2.52 -12.88
N LYS A 109 8.49 -2.39 -12.47
CA LYS A 109 8.85 -2.05 -11.09
C LYS A 109 8.17 -0.76 -10.63
N VAL A 110 8.28 0.31 -11.43
CA VAL A 110 7.70 1.63 -11.13
C VAL A 110 6.17 1.59 -11.19
N GLY A 111 5.61 0.92 -12.21
CA GLY A 111 4.17 0.81 -12.39
C GLY A 111 3.44 0.09 -11.25
N LEU A 112 4.12 -0.82 -10.54
CA LEU A 112 3.55 -1.53 -9.39
C LEU A 112 3.67 -0.75 -8.07
N MET A 113 4.52 0.29 -7.97
CA MET A 113 4.74 1.02 -6.73
C MET A 113 3.45 1.63 -6.16
N GLY A 114 2.78 2.46 -6.95
CA GLY A 114 1.58 3.19 -6.53
C GLY A 114 0.41 2.27 -6.16
N PRO A 115 -0.02 1.38 -7.07
CA PRO A 115 -1.11 0.45 -6.79
C PRO A 115 -0.88 -0.41 -5.55
N LEU A 116 0.34 -0.95 -5.38
CA LEU A 116 0.64 -1.78 -4.21
C LEU A 116 0.75 -0.94 -2.91
N ALA A 117 1.22 0.30 -2.97
CA ALA A 117 1.14 1.21 -1.83
C ALA A 117 -0.33 1.48 -1.46
N GLY A 118 -1.18 1.77 -2.47
CA GLY A 118 -2.61 2.00 -2.29
C GLY A 118 -3.37 0.82 -1.67
N VAL A 119 -2.88 -0.39 -1.82
CA VAL A 119 -3.41 -1.60 -1.16
C VAL A 119 -2.75 -1.82 0.20
N GLY A 120 -1.43 -1.73 0.26
CA GLY A 120 -0.65 -2.09 1.45
C GLY A 120 -0.82 -1.11 2.61
N ASP A 121 -0.74 0.19 2.34
CA ASP A 121 -0.82 1.20 3.39
C ASP A 121 -2.17 1.19 4.12
N PRO A 122 -3.33 1.19 3.44
CA PRO A 122 -4.62 1.10 4.11
C PRO A 122 -4.82 -0.21 4.87
N ILE A 123 -4.45 -1.33 4.30
CA ILE A 123 -4.67 -2.64 4.94
C ILE A 123 -3.79 -2.79 6.18
N PHE A 124 -2.49 -2.52 6.07
CA PHE A 124 -1.56 -2.80 7.18
C PHE A 124 -1.39 -1.62 8.14
N TRP A 125 -1.12 -0.40 7.61
CA TRP A 125 -0.96 0.78 8.46
C TRP A 125 -2.29 1.38 8.88
N GLY A 126 -3.27 1.34 7.99
CA GLY A 126 -4.59 1.91 8.19
C GLY A 126 -5.56 1.03 8.97
N THR A 127 -5.40 -0.28 8.95
CA THR A 127 -6.39 -1.19 9.55
C THR A 127 -5.75 -2.19 10.50
N ALA A 128 -4.92 -3.09 10.01
CA ALA A 128 -4.42 -4.21 10.83
C ALA A 128 -3.63 -3.74 12.05
N ARG A 129 -2.74 -2.78 11.87
CA ARG A 129 -1.91 -2.25 12.96
C ARG A 129 -2.71 -1.48 14.02
N PRO A 130 -3.60 -0.53 13.68
CA PRO A 130 -4.46 0.13 14.67
C PRO A 130 -5.38 -0.84 15.41
N VAL A 131 -6.00 -1.80 14.72
CA VAL A 131 -6.90 -2.79 15.34
C VAL A 131 -6.15 -3.65 16.35
N LEU A 132 -5.01 -4.24 15.94
CA LEU A 132 -4.19 -5.04 16.86
C LEU A 132 -3.65 -4.21 18.02
N ALA A 133 -3.28 -2.94 17.78
CA ALA A 133 -2.81 -2.04 18.83
C ALA A 133 -3.91 -1.71 19.83
N ALA A 134 -5.13 -1.44 19.36
CA ALA A 134 -6.28 -1.15 20.24
C ALA A 134 -6.67 -2.36 21.10
N LEU A 135 -6.71 -3.56 20.51
CA LEU A 135 -6.95 -4.79 21.25
C LEU A 135 -5.84 -5.07 22.27
N GLY A 136 -4.58 -4.89 21.86
CA GLY A 136 -3.43 -5.06 22.75
C GLY A 136 -3.44 -4.06 23.92
N ALA A 137 -3.75 -2.79 23.64
CA ALA A 137 -3.86 -1.74 24.65
C ALA A 137 -5.00 -2.01 25.64
N SER A 138 -6.18 -2.43 25.17
CA SER A 138 -7.32 -2.78 26.02
C SER A 138 -6.98 -3.88 27.02
N LEU A 139 -6.27 -4.92 26.60
CA LEU A 139 -5.82 -5.99 27.50
C LEU A 139 -4.72 -5.50 28.46
N ALA A 140 -3.81 -4.65 28.01
CA ALA A 140 -2.73 -4.12 28.82
C ALA A 140 -3.22 -3.17 29.93
N LEU A 141 -4.28 -2.39 29.68
CA LEU A 141 -4.92 -1.54 30.70
C LEU A 141 -5.42 -2.34 31.91
N ASN A 142 -5.78 -3.60 31.71
CA ASN A 142 -6.15 -4.52 32.79
C ASN A 142 -4.94 -5.26 33.42
N GLY A 143 -3.70 -4.79 33.17
CA GLY A 143 -2.46 -5.39 33.69
C GLY A 143 -2.02 -6.67 32.98
N SER A 144 -2.66 -7.06 31.88
CA SER A 144 -2.35 -8.31 31.18
C SER A 144 -1.18 -8.17 30.20
N ILE A 145 -0.14 -8.97 30.38
CA ILE A 145 1.00 -9.08 29.45
C ILE A 145 0.59 -9.66 28.07
N VAL A 146 -0.58 -10.30 28.01
CA VAL A 146 -1.13 -10.86 26.78
C VAL A 146 -1.39 -9.76 25.73
N GLY A 147 -1.71 -8.53 26.16
CA GLY A 147 -1.95 -7.39 25.28
C GLY A 147 -0.76 -7.07 24.37
N PRO A 148 0.41 -6.70 24.91
CA PRO A 148 1.62 -6.48 24.13
C PRO A 148 2.04 -7.68 23.29
N LEU A 149 1.90 -8.91 23.82
CA LEU A 149 2.22 -10.13 23.08
C LEU A 149 1.28 -10.33 21.88
N LEU A 150 -0.01 -10.12 22.04
CA LEU A 150 -1.00 -10.22 20.97
C LEU A 150 -0.66 -9.24 19.83
N PHE A 151 -0.35 -7.98 20.16
CA PHE A 151 0.08 -7.02 19.17
C PHE A 151 1.36 -7.46 18.46
N PHE A 152 2.41 -7.80 19.23
CA PHE A 152 3.71 -8.17 18.68
C PHE A 152 3.62 -9.42 17.79
N VAL A 153 2.99 -10.47 18.26
CA VAL A 153 2.86 -11.74 17.52
C VAL A 153 1.95 -11.55 16.30
N GLY A 154 0.78 -10.93 16.47
CA GLY A 154 -0.19 -10.74 15.41
C GLY A 154 0.38 -9.92 14.24
N ILE A 155 1.01 -8.78 14.53
CA ILE A 155 1.58 -7.93 13.47
C ILE A 155 2.77 -8.61 12.76
N ASN A 156 3.58 -9.40 13.49
CA ASN A 156 4.69 -10.12 12.89
C ASN A 156 4.25 -11.33 12.06
N ILE A 157 3.19 -12.03 12.44
CA ILE A 157 2.59 -13.08 11.62
C ILE A 157 2.14 -12.49 10.28
N LEU A 158 1.36 -11.41 10.29
CA LEU A 158 0.92 -10.73 9.07
C LEU A 158 2.12 -10.32 8.20
N ARG A 159 3.14 -9.72 8.80
CA ARG A 159 4.37 -9.32 8.11
C ARG A 159 5.07 -10.49 7.43
N VAL A 160 5.27 -11.58 8.16
CA VAL A 160 5.98 -12.77 7.67
C VAL A 160 5.23 -13.42 6.53
N LEU A 161 3.93 -13.65 6.71
CA LEU A 161 3.07 -14.29 5.70
C LEU A 161 3.00 -13.45 4.42
N THR A 162 2.69 -12.14 4.55
CA THR A 162 2.59 -11.24 3.38
C THR A 162 3.89 -11.21 2.59
N ARG A 163 5.02 -11.08 3.26
CA ARG A 163 6.32 -10.99 2.59
C ARG A 163 6.75 -12.31 1.95
N TRP A 164 6.51 -13.43 2.61
CA TRP A 164 6.88 -14.74 2.07
C TRP A 164 6.02 -15.13 0.88
N TYR A 165 4.72 -15.09 1.07
CA TYR A 165 3.79 -15.44 0.00
C TYR A 165 3.80 -14.43 -1.14
N GLY A 166 3.97 -13.14 -0.84
CA GLY A 166 4.10 -12.11 -1.86
C GLY A 166 5.33 -12.31 -2.75
N LEU A 167 6.50 -12.62 -2.16
CA LEU A 167 7.72 -12.92 -2.92
C LEU A 167 7.54 -14.16 -3.81
N LYS A 168 7.00 -15.24 -3.25
CA LYS A 168 6.77 -16.48 -3.98
C LYS A 168 5.77 -16.28 -5.13
N PHE A 169 4.63 -15.66 -4.83
CA PHE A 169 3.60 -15.35 -5.82
C PHE A 169 4.14 -14.46 -6.94
N GLY A 170 4.85 -13.38 -6.58
CA GLY A 170 5.43 -12.48 -7.57
C GLY A 170 6.44 -13.18 -8.48
N TYR A 171 7.27 -14.06 -7.95
CA TYR A 171 8.24 -14.81 -8.76
C TYR A 171 7.55 -15.86 -9.66
N GLU A 172 6.59 -16.61 -9.14
CA GLU A 172 5.87 -17.64 -9.90
C GLU A 172 5.03 -17.04 -11.02
N ARG A 173 4.28 -15.97 -10.72
CA ARG A 173 3.46 -15.27 -11.71
C ARG A 173 4.24 -14.37 -12.63
N GLY A 174 5.36 -13.81 -12.16
CA GLY A 174 6.24 -13.00 -12.99
C GLY A 174 6.84 -13.77 -14.15
N THR A 175 7.18 -15.05 -13.97
CA THR A 175 7.65 -15.91 -15.07
C THR A 175 6.55 -16.19 -16.11
N GLU A 176 5.32 -16.43 -15.66
CA GLU A 176 4.16 -16.63 -16.55
C GLU A 176 3.83 -15.35 -17.34
N MET A 177 3.94 -14.17 -16.68
CA MET A 177 3.67 -12.87 -17.32
C MET A 177 4.65 -12.50 -18.41
N VAL A 178 5.90 -12.90 -18.28
CA VAL A 178 6.94 -12.62 -19.28
C VAL A 178 6.77 -13.51 -20.52
N THR A 179 6.40 -14.77 -20.34
CA THR A 179 6.15 -15.69 -21.46
C THR A 179 4.92 -15.33 -22.29
N GLU A 180 3.96 -14.61 -21.70
CA GLU A 180 2.78 -14.04 -22.40
C GLU A 180 3.04 -12.60 -22.90
N VAL A 181 4.21 -12.34 -23.50
CA VAL A 181 4.69 -11.01 -23.93
C VAL A 181 3.78 -10.34 -24.97
N GLY A 182 2.65 -9.86 -24.49
CA GLY A 182 1.79 -8.91 -25.18
C GLY A 182 1.35 -7.75 -24.28
N GLY A 183 1.95 -7.58 -23.07
CA GLY A 183 1.73 -6.42 -22.18
C GLY A 183 0.32 -6.31 -21.56
N GLY A 184 -0.64 -7.17 -21.92
CA GLY A 184 -2.03 -7.04 -21.52
C GLY A 184 -2.31 -7.48 -20.08
N GLN A 185 -1.71 -8.54 -19.60
CA GLN A 185 -1.98 -9.10 -18.26
C GLN A 185 -1.38 -8.23 -17.14
N LEU A 186 -0.14 -7.75 -17.30
CA LEU A 186 0.49 -6.86 -16.34
C LEU A 186 -0.32 -5.56 -16.17
N LYS A 187 -0.78 -4.97 -17.28
CA LYS A 187 -1.65 -3.78 -17.25
C LYS A 187 -2.95 -4.06 -16.52
N LYS A 188 -3.57 -5.23 -16.72
CA LYS A 188 -4.79 -5.65 -16.01
C LYS A 188 -4.55 -5.80 -14.50
N ILE A 189 -3.45 -6.45 -14.09
CA ILE A 189 -3.12 -6.62 -12.65
C ILE A 189 -2.85 -5.28 -12.00
N THR A 190 -2.07 -4.40 -12.63
CA THR A 190 -1.82 -3.05 -12.14
C THR A 190 -3.13 -2.26 -12.00
N GLN A 191 -4.02 -2.38 -12.99
CA GLN A 191 -5.33 -1.72 -12.95
C GLN A 191 -6.23 -2.29 -11.86
N MET A 192 -6.30 -3.62 -11.69
CA MET A 192 -7.07 -4.26 -10.62
C MET A 192 -6.53 -3.85 -9.24
N ALA A 193 -5.22 -3.83 -9.04
CA ALA A 193 -4.60 -3.37 -7.80
C ALA A 193 -4.91 -1.89 -7.52
N ALA A 194 -4.88 -1.03 -8.55
CA ALA A 194 -5.24 0.38 -8.42
C ALA A 194 -6.71 0.55 -8.02
N ILE A 195 -7.63 -0.17 -8.66
CA ILE A 195 -9.06 -0.13 -8.33
C ILE A 195 -9.29 -0.58 -6.90
N MET A 196 -8.68 -1.70 -6.48
CA MET A 196 -8.80 -2.21 -5.11
C MET A 196 -8.23 -1.21 -4.10
N GLY A 197 -7.07 -0.62 -4.38
CA GLY A 197 -6.46 0.41 -3.53
C GLY A 197 -7.34 1.63 -3.37
N LEU A 198 -7.90 2.15 -4.46
CA LEU A 198 -8.83 3.28 -4.42
C LEU A 198 -10.12 2.96 -3.67
N PHE A 199 -10.66 1.74 -3.82
CA PHE A 199 -11.83 1.30 -3.08
C PHE A 199 -11.56 1.27 -1.57
N VAL A 200 -10.43 0.68 -1.14
CA VAL A 200 -10.05 0.63 0.29
C VAL A 200 -9.79 2.04 0.82
N MET A 201 -9.11 2.90 0.07
CA MET A 201 -8.90 4.31 0.44
C MET A 201 -10.23 5.04 0.63
N GLY A 202 -11.18 4.86 -0.30
CA GLY A 202 -12.51 5.47 -0.18
C GLY A 202 -13.25 5.04 1.10
N ALA A 203 -13.18 3.76 1.46
CA ALA A 203 -13.76 3.26 2.71
C ALA A 203 -13.10 3.87 3.95
N LEU A 204 -11.77 4.08 3.93
CA LEU A 204 -11.05 4.67 5.06
C LEU A 204 -11.29 6.16 5.22
N VAL A 205 -11.58 6.90 4.15
CA VAL A 205 -11.92 8.33 4.24
C VAL A 205 -13.04 8.57 5.24
N SER A 206 -14.13 7.83 5.16
CA SER A 206 -15.27 8.00 6.07
C SER A 206 -14.97 7.56 7.51
N GLN A 207 -14.05 6.63 7.71
CA GLN A 207 -13.68 6.15 9.05
C GLN A 207 -12.67 7.06 9.76
N TRP A 208 -11.73 7.63 9.02
CA TRP A 208 -10.63 8.40 9.60
C TRP A 208 -10.86 9.90 9.59
N THR A 209 -11.60 10.41 8.59
CA THR A 209 -11.94 11.82 8.52
C THR A 209 -13.24 12.08 9.25
N LYS A 210 -13.16 12.45 10.52
CA LYS A 210 -14.32 12.79 11.36
C LYS A 210 -14.53 14.30 11.35
N ILE A 211 -15.54 14.75 10.62
CA ILE A 211 -16.00 16.15 10.64
C ILE A 211 -17.35 16.15 11.36
N TYR A 212 -17.50 17.00 12.36
CA TYR A 212 -18.72 17.11 13.14
C TYR A 212 -19.23 18.55 13.18
N PHE A 213 -20.48 18.74 12.79
CA PHE A 213 -21.18 20.01 12.79
C PHE A 213 -22.20 20.04 13.94
N PRO A 214 -21.89 20.71 15.08
CA PRO A 214 -22.77 20.79 16.24
C PRO A 214 -23.95 21.76 16.07
N LEU A 215 -24.07 22.43 14.92
CA LEU A 215 -25.14 23.39 14.64
C LEU A 215 -26.50 22.72 14.78
N VAL A 216 -27.33 23.24 15.69
CA VAL A 216 -28.69 22.73 15.94
C VAL A 216 -29.62 23.25 14.86
N VAL A 217 -30.19 22.33 14.07
CA VAL A 217 -31.17 22.63 13.00
C VAL A 217 -32.59 22.64 13.56
N SER A 218 -32.91 21.72 14.47
CA SER A 218 -34.25 21.59 15.04
C SER A 218 -34.18 21.12 16.51
N LYS A 219 -35.10 21.62 17.31
CA LYS A 219 -35.36 21.15 18.67
C LYS A 219 -36.85 20.79 18.75
N VAL A 220 -37.15 19.53 18.95
CA VAL A 220 -38.52 19.05 19.11
C VAL A 220 -38.70 18.50 20.52
N GLU A 221 -39.60 19.09 21.27
CA GLU A 221 -39.98 18.59 22.57
C GLU A 221 -41.18 17.64 22.41
N ASN A 222 -41.03 16.42 22.87
CA ASN A 222 -42.13 15.46 22.90
C ASN A 222 -43.05 15.83 24.08
N ARG A 223 -44.28 16.18 23.78
CA ARG A 223 -45.25 16.65 24.79
C ARG A 223 -45.65 15.61 25.84
N GLU A 224 -45.50 14.31 25.52
CA GLU A 224 -45.86 13.22 26.43
C GLU A 224 -44.71 12.83 27.37
N THR A 225 -43.46 12.89 26.85
CA THR A 225 -42.28 12.40 27.59
C THR A 225 -41.39 13.54 28.12
N HIS A 226 -41.68 14.81 27.77
CA HIS A 226 -40.84 15.98 28.05
C HIS A 226 -39.37 15.83 27.61
N ILE A 227 -39.09 14.88 26.70
CA ILE A 227 -37.74 14.68 26.15
C ILE A 227 -37.53 15.64 24.97
N VAL A 228 -36.51 16.49 25.06
CA VAL A 228 -36.11 17.38 24.00
C VAL A 228 -35.15 16.64 23.05
N THR A 229 -35.59 16.36 21.87
CA THR A 229 -34.74 15.77 20.81
C THR A 229 -34.15 16.92 19.99
N THR A 230 -32.82 17.02 20.05
CA THR A 230 -32.07 18.00 19.22
C THR A 230 -31.53 17.33 17.98
N THR A 231 -31.86 17.86 16.81
CA THR A 231 -31.32 17.42 15.51
C THR A 231 -30.23 18.40 15.10
N THR A 232 -29.00 17.90 14.95
CA THR A 232 -27.87 18.69 14.49
C THR A 232 -27.75 18.66 12.96
N LEU A 233 -27.00 19.61 12.40
CA LEU A 233 -26.67 19.59 10.97
C LEU A 233 -25.96 18.27 10.59
N GLN A 234 -25.12 17.74 11.49
CA GLN A 234 -24.46 16.45 11.27
C GLN A 234 -25.47 15.30 11.15
N ASP A 235 -26.53 15.29 11.94
CA ASP A 235 -27.55 14.25 11.88
C ASP A 235 -28.29 14.30 10.53
N VAL A 236 -28.59 15.49 10.03
CA VAL A 236 -29.20 15.67 8.71
C VAL A 236 -28.28 15.19 7.61
N LEU A 237 -27.00 15.56 7.66
CA LEU A 237 -25.99 15.10 6.68
C LEU A 237 -25.84 13.58 6.69
N ASN A 238 -25.84 12.96 7.88
CA ASN A 238 -25.71 11.52 8.01
C ASN A 238 -26.96 10.76 7.52
N GLN A 239 -28.14 11.37 7.60
CA GLN A 239 -29.36 10.80 7.03
C GLN A 239 -29.36 10.84 5.50
N LEU A 240 -28.73 11.84 4.88
CA LEU A 240 -28.58 11.93 3.43
C LEU A 240 -27.51 10.94 2.93
N LEU A 241 -26.32 11.03 3.47
CA LEU A 241 -25.19 10.16 3.16
C LEU A 241 -24.17 10.17 4.30
N PRO A 242 -23.99 9.04 5.02
CA PRO A 242 -22.96 8.95 6.06
C PRO A 242 -21.59 9.30 5.53
N GLY A 243 -20.89 10.24 6.20
CA GLY A 243 -19.55 10.67 5.79
C GLY A 243 -19.52 11.69 4.63
N LEU A 244 -20.64 12.31 4.25
CA LEU A 244 -20.73 13.28 3.16
C LEU A 244 -19.72 14.41 3.30
N ALA A 245 -19.53 14.96 4.50
CA ALA A 245 -18.55 16.02 4.76
C ALA A 245 -17.11 15.57 4.50
N ALA A 246 -16.75 14.37 4.92
CA ALA A 246 -15.43 13.79 4.69
C ALA A 246 -15.19 13.55 3.18
N LEU A 247 -16.21 13.04 2.48
CA LEU A 247 -16.17 12.84 1.04
C LEU A 247 -16.02 14.16 0.30
N GLY A 248 -16.81 15.17 0.66
CA GLY A 248 -16.72 16.52 0.07
C GLY A 248 -15.34 17.16 0.27
N LEU A 249 -14.78 17.05 1.48
CA LEU A 249 -13.41 17.52 1.76
C LEU A 249 -12.38 16.78 0.90
N THR A 250 -12.54 15.49 0.73
CA THR A 250 -11.62 14.68 -0.10
C THR A 250 -11.65 15.15 -1.56
N PHE A 251 -12.84 15.34 -2.14
CA PHE A 251 -12.95 15.87 -3.49
C PHE A 251 -12.42 17.30 -3.63
N LEU A 252 -12.62 18.14 -2.62
CA LEU A 252 -12.04 19.48 -2.60
C LEU A 252 -10.52 19.43 -2.62
N CYS A 253 -9.90 18.58 -1.78
CA CYS A 253 -8.45 18.38 -1.76
C CYS A 253 -7.94 17.85 -3.12
N MET A 254 -8.62 16.87 -3.70
CA MET A 254 -8.28 16.33 -5.02
C MET A 254 -8.35 17.41 -6.11
N TRP A 255 -9.38 18.25 -6.09
CA TRP A 255 -9.54 19.35 -7.04
C TRP A 255 -8.41 20.39 -6.90
N LEU A 256 -8.04 20.75 -5.66
CA LEU A 256 -6.93 21.67 -5.39
C LEU A 256 -5.59 21.08 -5.86
N LEU A 257 -5.35 19.80 -5.61
CA LEU A 257 -4.14 19.10 -6.07
C LEU A 257 -4.08 19.05 -7.61
N ASN A 258 -5.20 18.78 -8.27
CA ASN A 258 -5.29 18.82 -9.73
C ASN A 258 -5.00 20.20 -10.32
N LYS A 259 -5.31 21.28 -9.57
CA LYS A 259 -4.91 22.66 -9.88
C LYS A 259 -3.45 22.95 -9.55
N LYS A 260 -2.65 21.92 -9.19
CA LYS A 260 -1.23 22.04 -8.82
C LYS A 260 -0.97 22.92 -7.59
N VAL A 261 -1.96 23.10 -6.72
CA VAL A 261 -1.74 23.74 -5.41
C VAL A 261 -0.84 22.82 -4.58
N ASN A 262 0.19 23.39 -3.97
CA ASN A 262 1.12 22.62 -3.16
C ASN A 262 0.40 22.01 -1.94
N ALA A 263 0.62 20.72 -1.69
CA ALA A 263 -0.01 19.97 -0.60
C ALA A 263 0.21 20.62 0.78
N LEU A 264 1.35 21.28 1.01
CA LEU A 264 1.63 21.99 2.27
C LEU A 264 0.62 23.13 2.51
N TRP A 265 0.27 23.89 1.48
CA TRP A 265 -0.74 24.95 1.60
C TRP A 265 -2.13 24.40 1.87
N ILE A 266 -2.46 23.22 1.30
CA ILE A 266 -3.73 22.55 1.57
C ILE A 266 -3.77 22.11 3.04
N ILE A 267 -2.69 21.50 3.56
CA ILE A 267 -2.59 21.08 4.96
C ILE A 267 -2.71 22.29 5.89
N LEU A 268 -1.95 23.36 5.65
CA LEU A 268 -2.03 24.59 6.45
C LEU A 268 -3.43 25.19 6.41
N GLY A 269 -4.06 25.21 5.23
CA GLY A 269 -5.45 25.69 5.07
C GLY A 269 -6.43 24.87 5.90
N MET A 270 -6.30 23.55 5.90
CA MET A 270 -7.13 22.66 6.74
C MET A 270 -6.94 22.92 8.24
N PHE A 271 -5.70 23.18 8.71
CA PHE A 271 -5.45 23.58 10.09
C PHE A 271 -6.15 24.89 10.45
N VAL A 272 -6.00 25.90 9.58
CA VAL A 272 -6.65 27.21 9.80
C VAL A 272 -8.17 27.07 9.83
N ILE A 273 -8.76 26.36 8.87
CA ILE A 273 -10.20 26.09 8.81
C ILE A 273 -10.67 25.34 10.05
N GLY A 274 -9.92 24.34 10.51
CA GLY A 274 -10.23 23.58 11.72
C GLY A 274 -10.26 24.47 12.99
N ILE A 275 -9.24 25.32 13.16
CA ILE A 275 -9.14 26.24 14.30
C ILE A 275 -10.26 27.29 14.25
N LEU A 276 -10.44 27.96 13.12
CA LEU A 276 -11.47 29.00 12.95
C LEU A 276 -12.87 28.39 13.04
N GLY A 277 -13.11 27.22 12.48
CA GLY A 277 -14.39 26.52 12.54
C GLY A 277 -14.75 26.10 13.98
N ARG A 278 -13.76 25.68 14.77
CA ARG A 278 -13.96 25.40 16.20
C ARG A 278 -14.24 26.68 16.98
N TRP A 279 -13.50 27.74 16.73
CA TRP A 279 -13.70 29.02 17.39
C TRP A 279 -15.08 29.62 17.07
N ALA A 280 -15.54 29.51 15.84
CA ALA A 280 -16.85 29.95 15.39
C ALA A 280 -18.00 29.00 15.78
N HIS A 281 -17.75 27.92 16.53
CA HIS A 281 -18.72 26.89 16.90
C HIS A 281 -19.40 26.17 15.70
N VAL A 282 -18.83 26.29 14.50
CA VAL A 282 -19.30 25.58 13.29
C VAL A 282 -18.79 24.14 13.26
N LEU A 283 -17.57 23.90 13.76
CA LEU A 283 -16.98 22.57 13.90
C LEU A 283 -16.89 22.16 15.36
N GLY A 284 -17.12 20.89 15.65
CA GLY A 284 -17.09 20.34 16.99
C GLY A 284 -16.37 19.00 17.08
N VAL A 285 -16.31 18.48 18.30
CA VAL A 285 -15.86 17.12 18.57
C VAL A 285 -17.08 16.30 19.00
N PRO A 286 -17.32 15.11 18.45
CA PRO A 286 -18.42 14.26 18.88
C PRO A 286 -18.30 13.95 20.38
N GLY A 287 -19.37 14.19 21.16
CA GLY A 287 -19.38 13.88 22.58
C GLY A 287 -18.65 14.87 23.51
N ALA A 288 -18.27 16.07 23.03
CA ALA A 288 -17.72 17.16 23.85
C ALA A 288 -18.78 18.17 24.23
#